data_ec665e0f2849439b432a5cf954ab48fb
#
_entry.id   ec665e0f2849439b432a5cf954ab48fb
#
_cell.length_a   1.000
_cell.length_b   1.000
_cell.length_c   1.000
_cell.angle_alpha   90.00
_cell.angle_beta   90.00
_cell.angle_gamma   90.00
#
_symmetry.space_group_name_H-M   'P 1'
#
loop_
_entity.id
_entity.type
_entity.pdbx_description
1 polymer ?
#
loop_
_entity_poly.entity_id
_entity_poly.type
_entity_poly.pdbx_seq_one_letter_code
_entity_poly.pdbx_strand_id
1 'polypeptide(L)'
;FAALGKQYEDKRLNKAPFFMYGEVCSRYSGVQYRGQDNLSPFYYTWQAPQNLMDQFDGSQSYWDTQEIYDRGTGYDDKLMPLCEKDNANSPESNNTFMLNGAWHEPDYSQSSGFNVIDFPLHYNFGNAATAYRLAKSGDMKYNDATYNVVYVDSHDYGPGSGSRFGGSDAQWAENLSLMFTFRGIPCLYYGSEVGFRRDVVIDRGPNGPLSETGRAYFGGYITGDVEASDFGDYKASGNAAASLNHDVAQHLIRLNKIRQAVPALRKGQWTDDGCTPAKGGIAFKRAYKDSYALVALNGGATFTDCPAGTFTDLVTGKTYTGSTITVDAPATQGQVRVLVKDWTGGKLIDDGAFIYDTTAKSLDGQTYDGNEEAGTTWVDEAPLMPVSVSLSPAGGTFRTNTVTVTAEVSEDATSAWYQIEGQDKVDLTPGKPVTFTIGEDMNFNDTKTVTWSVTSSEGKEKTGKV
;
A
#
# COMPACT_ATOMS: atom_id res chain seq x y z
N PHE A 1 14.06 19.53 -0.22
CA PHE A 1 12.67 19.01 -0.40
C PHE A 1 12.01 18.74 0.94
N ALA A 2 12.66 17.99 1.87
CA ALA A 2 12.08 17.69 3.18
C ALA A 2 11.65 18.95 3.95
N ALA A 3 12.48 20.01 3.98
CA ALA A 3 12.15 21.28 4.62
C ALA A 3 10.93 21.96 3.97
N LEU A 4 10.78 21.89 2.65
CA LEU A 4 9.61 22.41 1.94
C LEU A 4 8.37 21.56 2.24
N GLY A 5 8.51 20.23 2.28
CA GLY A 5 7.46 19.31 2.69
C GLY A 5 6.95 19.64 4.08
N LYS A 6 7.86 19.84 5.04
CA LYS A 6 7.52 20.24 6.41
C LYS A 6 6.75 21.56 6.49
N GLN A 7 7.15 22.55 5.71
CA GLN A 7 6.40 23.82 5.63
C GLN A 7 5.00 23.62 5.06
N TYR A 8 4.85 22.73 4.10
CA TYR A 8 3.53 22.39 3.53
C TYR A 8 2.65 21.67 4.54
N GLU A 9 3.22 20.69 5.27
CA GLU A 9 2.53 19.99 6.37
C GLU A 9 1.97 20.96 7.38
N ASP A 10 2.82 21.90 7.85
CA ASP A 10 2.45 22.85 8.89
C ASP A 10 1.37 23.84 8.42
N LYS A 11 1.40 24.24 7.16
CA LYS A 11 0.53 25.30 6.62
C LYS A 11 -0.72 24.82 5.91
N ARG A 12 -0.68 23.63 5.31
CA ARG A 12 -1.73 23.14 4.42
C ARG A 12 -2.38 21.85 4.89
N LEU A 13 -1.59 20.95 5.46
CA LEU A 13 -2.04 19.63 5.87
C LEU A 13 -2.33 19.55 7.38
N ASN A 14 -2.33 20.68 8.09
CA ASN A 14 -2.54 20.74 9.54
C ASN A 14 -1.66 19.72 10.27
N LYS A 15 -0.36 19.72 9.94
CA LYS A 15 0.65 18.78 10.46
C LYS A 15 0.49 17.31 10.06
N ALA A 16 -0.40 17.00 9.12
CA ALA A 16 -0.41 15.67 8.51
C ALA A 16 0.89 15.48 7.71
N PRO A 17 1.55 14.31 7.80
CA PRO A 17 2.82 14.08 7.12
C PRO A 17 2.73 14.26 5.61
N PHE A 18 3.66 14.99 5.03
CA PHE A 18 3.84 15.07 3.58
C PHE A 18 4.71 13.90 3.13
N PHE A 19 4.11 12.93 2.45
CA PHE A 19 4.81 11.75 2.00
C PHE A 19 5.71 12.05 0.80
N MET A 20 7.00 11.75 0.94
CA MET A 20 7.99 11.86 -0.12
C MET A 20 8.71 10.54 -0.29
N TYR A 21 8.86 10.11 -1.52
CA TYR A 21 9.69 8.96 -1.86
C TYR A 21 10.39 9.18 -3.20
N GLY A 22 11.46 8.44 -3.41
CA GLY A 22 12.22 8.51 -4.63
C GLY A 22 12.75 7.15 -5.06
N GLU A 23 13.18 7.10 -6.30
CA GLU A 23 13.86 5.95 -6.85
C GLU A 23 15.36 6.07 -6.60
N VAL A 24 15.88 5.08 -5.88
CA VAL A 24 17.32 4.84 -5.76
C VAL A 24 17.56 3.47 -6.36
N CYS A 25 17.84 3.45 -7.65
CA CYS A 25 17.98 2.22 -8.41
C CYS A 25 19.13 1.38 -7.88
N SER A 26 18.82 0.17 -7.45
CA SER A 26 19.81 -0.85 -7.08
C SER A 26 19.54 -2.07 -7.92
N ARG A 27 20.26 -2.26 -8.99
CA ARG A 27 20.08 -3.37 -9.96
C ARG A 27 20.45 -4.74 -9.40
N TYR A 28 20.32 -4.95 -8.07
CA TYR A 28 20.80 -6.16 -7.43
C TYR A 28 19.72 -6.97 -6.75
N SER A 29 19.91 -8.26 -6.83
CA SER A 29 19.14 -9.24 -6.08
C SER A 29 19.57 -9.30 -4.61
N GLY A 30 19.94 -8.22 -4.01
CA GLY A 30 20.39 -8.13 -2.64
C GLY A 30 20.97 -6.76 -2.32
N VAL A 31 21.56 -6.64 -1.15
CA VAL A 31 22.28 -5.43 -0.73
C VAL A 31 23.77 -5.46 -1.13
N GLN A 32 24.17 -6.40 -1.98
CA GLN A 32 25.55 -6.55 -2.42
C GLN A 32 25.74 -6.21 -3.89
N TYR A 33 26.83 -5.54 -4.19
CA TYR A 33 27.31 -5.29 -5.52
C TYR A 33 28.78 -5.67 -5.68
N ARG A 34 29.06 -6.51 -6.68
CA ARG A 34 30.42 -6.99 -6.95
C ARG A 34 31.11 -7.58 -5.72
N GLY A 35 30.33 -8.29 -4.88
CA GLY A 35 30.83 -8.90 -3.65
C GLY A 35 30.96 -7.97 -2.46
N GLN A 36 30.55 -6.69 -2.61
CA GLN A 36 30.50 -5.72 -1.52
C GLN A 36 29.05 -5.35 -1.19
N ASP A 37 28.77 -5.12 0.08
CA ASP A 37 27.48 -4.65 0.52
C ASP A 37 27.23 -3.22 0.00
N ASN A 38 26.08 -3.00 -0.62
CA ASN A 38 25.70 -1.69 -1.13
C ASN A 38 24.55 -1.12 -0.32
N LEU A 39 24.80 -0.06 0.40
CA LEU A 39 23.85 0.61 1.26
C LEU A 39 23.21 1.86 0.61
N SER A 40 23.47 2.15 -0.66
CA SER A 40 22.95 3.35 -1.31
C SER A 40 21.44 3.55 -1.15
N PRO A 41 20.56 2.53 -1.36
CA PRO A 41 19.12 2.71 -1.14
C PRO A 41 18.78 3.07 0.30
N PHE A 42 19.53 2.53 1.25
CA PHE A 42 19.29 2.76 2.68
C PHE A 42 19.76 4.16 3.10
N TYR A 43 20.90 4.59 2.58
CA TYR A 43 21.52 5.85 2.93
C TYR A 43 20.62 7.06 2.68
N TYR A 44 19.86 7.07 1.60
CA TYR A 44 18.98 8.18 1.25
C TYR A 44 17.82 8.39 2.24
N THR A 45 17.54 7.43 3.09
CA THR A 45 16.54 7.57 4.15
C THR A 45 17.07 8.29 5.41
N TRP A 46 18.38 8.55 5.47
CA TRP A 46 19.05 9.23 6.58
C TRP A 46 19.48 10.64 6.22
N GLN A 47 19.58 11.51 7.22
CA GLN A 47 20.20 12.82 7.05
C GLN A 47 21.68 12.64 6.75
N ALA A 48 22.17 13.29 5.70
CA ALA A 48 23.59 13.36 5.44
C ALA A 48 24.27 14.20 6.56
N PRO A 49 25.31 13.70 7.20
CA PRO A 49 26.09 14.50 8.11
C PRO A 49 26.68 15.72 7.39
N GLN A 50 26.64 16.90 8.05
CA GLN A 50 27.07 18.14 7.42
C GLN A 50 28.53 18.10 6.95
N ASN A 51 29.39 17.42 7.70
CA ASN A 51 30.79 17.26 7.33
C ASN A 51 31.00 16.46 6.02
N LEU A 52 30.03 15.65 5.62
CA LEU A 52 30.03 14.99 4.32
C LEU A 52 29.53 15.93 3.22
N MET A 53 28.48 16.71 3.51
CA MET A 53 27.98 17.72 2.56
C MET A 53 29.05 18.73 2.19
N ASP A 54 29.87 19.16 3.14
CA ASP A 54 30.94 20.10 2.93
C ASP A 54 32.09 19.56 2.03
N GLN A 55 32.13 18.25 1.83
CA GLN A 55 33.12 17.61 0.94
C GLN A 55 32.69 17.60 -0.51
N PHE A 56 31.43 17.89 -0.81
CA PHE A 56 30.87 17.92 -2.15
C PHE A 56 30.69 19.37 -2.58
N ASP A 57 31.36 19.77 -3.64
CA ASP A 57 31.33 21.14 -4.14
C ASP A 57 30.03 21.54 -4.86
N GLY A 58 29.04 20.65 -4.87
CA GLY A 58 27.76 20.87 -5.50
C GLY A 58 27.74 20.82 -7.03
N SER A 59 28.89 20.67 -7.65
CA SER A 59 29.01 20.65 -9.11
C SER A 59 28.89 19.25 -9.71
N GLN A 60 28.85 18.22 -8.87
CA GLN A 60 28.79 16.83 -9.31
C GLN A 60 27.68 16.07 -8.57
N SER A 61 26.99 15.24 -9.29
CA SER A 61 25.96 14.34 -8.76
C SER A 61 26.59 13.15 -8.02
N TYR A 62 27.35 13.41 -6.98
CA TYR A 62 27.95 12.35 -6.14
C TYR A 62 26.91 11.42 -5.50
N TRP A 63 25.65 11.84 -5.51
CA TRP A 63 24.52 11.07 -5.03
C TRP A 63 23.86 10.24 -6.13
N ASP A 64 24.39 10.29 -7.36
CA ASP A 64 23.92 9.45 -8.43
C ASP A 64 24.46 8.03 -8.27
N THR A 65 23.63 7.18 -7.67
CA THR A 65 23.94 5.76 -7.48
C THR A 65 24.18 5.03 -8.80
N GLN A 66 23.53 5.47 -9.89
CA GLN A 66 23.74 4.90 -11.21
C GLN A 66 25.18 5.16 -11.68
N GLU A 67 25.70 6.34 -11.46
CA GLU A 67 27.07 6.67 -11.80
C GLU A 67 28.07 5.85 -10.98
N ILE A 68 27.81 5.65 -9.67
CA ILE A 68 28.60 4.75 -8.82
C ILE A 68 28.59 3.34 -9.41
N TYR A 69 27.50 2.87 -9.91
CA TYR A 69 27.37 1.56 -10.51
C TYR A 69 28.02 1.43 -11.86
N ASP A 70 27.88 2.41 -12.71
CA ASP A 70 28.40 2.40 -14.07
C ASP A 70 29.92 2.56 -14.11
N ARG A 71 30.48 3.34 -13.20
CA ARG A 71 31.93 3.51 -13.08
C ARG A 71 32.67 2.24 -12.64
N GLY A 72 32.02 1.36 -11.94
CA GLY A 72 32.43 -0.04 -11.71
C GLY A 72 33.78 -0.36 -11.09
N THR A 73 34.71 0.54 -11.12
CA THR A 73 36.09 0.37 -10.59
C THR A 73 36.65 1.66 -10.02
N GLY A 74 35.95 2.75 -10.11
CA GLY A 74 36.39 4.06 -9.68
C GLY A 74 35.41 4.64 -8.67
N TYR A 75 35.11 3.89 -7.63
CA TYR A 75 34.46 4.52 -6.50
C TYR A 75 35.41 5.60 -6.01
N ASP A 76 34.90 6.83 -6.04
CA ASP A 76 35.53 7.88 -5.30
C ASP A 76 35.69 7.40 -3.85
N ASP A 77 36.89 7.49 -3.30
CA ASP A 77 37.21 7.09 -1.93
C ASP A 77 36.26 7.71 -0.89
N LYS A 78 35.51 8.73 -1.28
CA LYS A 78 34.51 9.39 -0.43
C LYS A 78 33.14 8.72 -0.46
N LEU A 79 32.73 8.14 -1.59
CA LEU A 79 31.38 7.57 -1.76
C LEU A 79 31.31 6.10 -1.35
N MET A 80 32.35 5.34 -1.65
CA MET A 80 32.42 3.93 -1.27
C MET A 80 32.23 3.72 0.23
N PRO A 81 32.90 4.50 1.11
CA PRO A 81 32.67 4.42 2.54
C PRO A 81 31.22 4.66 2.97
N LEU A 82 30.45 5.42 2.22
CA LEU A 82 29.04 5.70 2.50
C LEU A 82 28.12 4.55 2.06
N CYS A 83 28.59 3.71 1.15
CA CYS A 83 27.84 2.60 0.58
C CYS A 83 28.18 1.26 1.21
N GLU A 84 29.23 1.19 2.02
CA GLU A 84 29.66 -0.04 2.70
C GLU A 84 28.84 -0.32 3.95
N LYS A 85 28.45 -1.58 4.13
CA LYS A 85 27.56 -2.01 5.21
C LYS A 85 28.09 -1.73 6.60
N ASP A 86 29.36 -1.99 6.83
CA ASP A 86 29.98 -1.87 8.14
C ASP A 86 30.74 -0.54 8.33
N ASN A 87 30.38 0.45 7.54
CA ASN A 87 30.96 1.76 7.63
C ASN A 87 30.41 2.54 8.83
N ALA A 88 31.27 3.29 9.52
CA ALA A 88 30.85 4.16 10.63
C ALA A 88 29.84 5.24 10.24
N ASN A 89 29.74 5.57 8.95
CA ASN A 89 28.76 6.51 8.41
C ASN A 89 27.44 5.83 7.98
N SER A 90 27.33 4.50 8.16
CA SER A 90 26.13 3.73 7.83
C SER A 90 25.34 3.48 9.11
N PRO A 91 24.40 4.37 9.48
CA PRO A 91 23.62 4.20 10.68
C PRO A 91 22.73 2.97 10.62
N GLU A 92 22.30 2.52 11.78
CA GLU A 92 21.33 1.44 11.93
C GLU A 92 20.13 1.93 12.74
N SER A 93 18.95 1.48 12.35
CA SER A 93 17.69 1.83 13.00
C SER A 93 16.95 0.59 13.49
N ASN A 94 16.19 0.76 14.54
CA ASN A 94 15.17 -0.19 14.99
C ASN A 94 13.74 0.32 14.78
N ASN A 95 13.56 1.40 14.03
CA ASN A 95 12.25 2.02 13.83
C ASN A 95 11.24 1.09 13.15
N THR A 96 11.72 0.13 12.35
CA THR A 96 10.89 -0.88 11.69
C THR A 96 10.60 -2.10 12.55
N PHE A 97 11.23 -2.23 13.72
CA PHE A 97 11.13 -3.39 14.60
C PHE A 97 10.40 -3.05 15.90
N MET A 98 9.67 -4.04 16.42
CA MET A 98 9.15 -3.97 17.80
C MET A 98 10.30 -4.11 18.80
N LEU A 99 10.29 -3.32 19.86
CA LEU A 99 11.24 -3.44 20.97
C LEU A 99 10.61 -4.20 22.13
N ASN A 100 11.28 -5.21 22.62
CA ASN A 100 10.79 -6.06 23.73
C ASN A 100 9.35 -6.55 23.52
N GLY A 101 9.02 -6.93 22.28
CA GLY A 101 7.68 -7.44 21.92
C GLY A 101 6.59 -6.37 21.81
N ALA A 102 6.91 -5.10 21.92
CA ALA A 102 5.96 -4.01 21.85
C ALA A 102 6.32 -2.97 20.80
N TRP A 103 5.30 -2.32 20.23
CA TRP A 103 5.46 -1.17 19.38
C TRP A 103 6.08 0.01 20.19
N HIS A 104 6.99 0.76 19.58
CA HIS A 104 7.56 1.97 20.14
C HIS A 104 7.42 3.15 19.17
N GLU A 105 7.48 4.37 19.70
CA GLU A 105 7.51 5.55 18.84
C GLU A 105 8.83 5.59 18.05
N PRO A 106 8.76 5.69 16.70
CA PRO A 106 9.95 5.80 15.88
C PRO A 106 10.75 7.08 16.18
N ASP A 107 12.07 6.97 16.18
CA ASP A 107 12.95 8.14 16.26
C ASP A 107 13.32 8.64 14.86
N TYR A 108 12.69 9.71 14.43
CA TYR A 108 12.97 10.35 13.14
C TYR A 108 14.00 11.49 13.24
N SER A 109 14.70 11.65 14.36
CA SER A 109 15.66 12.75 14.54
C SER A 109 16.78 12.76 13.50
N GLN A 110 17.11 11.60 12.94
CA GLN A 110 18.11 11.43 11.88
C GLN A 110 17.50 11.08 10.51
N SER A 111 16.19 11.18 10.36
CA SER A 111 15.52 10.93 9.08
C SER A 111 15.81 12.03 8.07
N SER A 112 16.07 11.65 6.82
CA SER A 112 16.09 12.61 5.72
C SER A 112 14.72 13.19 5.39
N GLY A 113 13.63 12.60 5.90
CA GLY A 113 12.26 12.87 5.49
C GLY A 113 11.89 12.24 4.14
N PHE A 114 12.75 11.37 3.60
CA PHE A 114 12.59 10.73 2.32
C PHE A 114 12.47 9.22 2.51
N ASN A 115 11.55 8.61 1.78
CA ASN A 115 11.42 7.17 1.66
C ASN A 115 11.89 6.74 0.27
N VAL A 116 12.05 5.46 0.06
CA VAL A 116 12.55 4.95 -1.21
C VAL A 116 11.62 3.86 -1.78
N ILE A 117 11.72 3.65 -3.06
CA ILE A 117 11.28 2.41 -3.68
C ILE A 117 12.20 1.30 -3.19
N ASP A 118 11.62 0.21 -2.68
CA ASP A 118 12.37 -0.89 -2.06
C ASP A 118 12.92 -1.85 -3.12
N PHE A 119 13.96 -1.46 -3.80
CA PHE A 119 14.60 -2.30 -4.82
C PHE A 119 15.11 -3.64 -4.28
N PRO A 120 15.71 -3.73 -3.09
CA PRO A 120 16.10 -5.03 -2.54
C PRO A 120 14.94 -6.02 -2.43
N LEU A 121 13.76 -5.58 -1.98
CA LEU A 121 12.58 -6.43 -1.98
C LEU A 121 12.09 -6.74 -3.38
N HIS A 122 11.94 -5.72 -4.22
CA HIS A 122 11.46 -5.85 -5.59
C HIS A 122 12.22 -6.94 -6.36
N TYR A 123 13.54 -6.87 -6.39
CA TYR A 123 14.35 -7.85 -7.12
C TYR A 123 14.24 -9.28 -6.59
N ASN A 124 13.85 -9.46 -5.35
CA ASN A 124 13.78 -10.78 -4.71
C ASN A 124 12.37 -11.36 -4.66
N PHE A 125 11.36 -10.68 -5.13
CA PHE A 125 10.00 -11.18 -5.26
C PHE A 125 9.80 -12.25 -6.35
N GLY A 126 10.86 -12.77 -6.93
CA GLY A 126 10.78 -14.07 -7.61
C GLY A 126 10.32 -15.19 -6.67
N ASN A 127 10.55 -14.99 -5.35
CA ASN A 127 10.07 -15.88 -4.29
C ASN A 127 9.88 -15.10 -3.00
N ALA A 128 8.70 -15.15 -2.41
CA ALA A 128 8.37 -14.40 -1.20
C ALA A 128 9.26 -14.73 0.01
N ALA A 129 9.64 -15.98 0.19
CA ALA A 129 10.54 -16.37 1.30
C ALA A 129 11.93 -15.75 1.14
N THR A 130 12.42 -15.61 -0.08
CA THR A 130 13.68 -14.91 -0.37
C THR A 130 13.57 -13.43 -0.11
N ALA A 131 12.50 -12.78 -0.57
CA ALA A 131 12.23 -11.37 -0.32
C ALA A 131 12.14 -11.08 1.18
N TYR A 132 11.41 -11.91 1.93
CA TYR A 132 11.29 -11.78 3.39
C TYR A 132 12.63 -11.93 4.11
N ARG A 133 13.42 -12.96 3.77
CA ARG A 133 14.75 -13.19 4.36
C ARG A 133 15.68 -12.00 4.10
N LEU A 134 15.60 -11.42 2.93
CA LEU A 134 16.44 -10.27 2.57
C LEU A 134 16.01 -9.00 3.33
N ALA A 135 14.71 -8.75 3.42
CA ALA A 135 14.20 -7.65 4.23
C ALA A 135 14.68 -7.76 5.68
N LYS A 136 14.55 -8.94 6.30
CA LYS A 136 15.07 -9.17 7.67
C LYS A 136 16.53 -8.79 7.84
N SER A 137 17.37 -9.03 6.85
CA SER A 137 18.80 -8.72 6.93
C SER A 137 19.13 -7.25 6.66
N GLY A 138 18.22 -6.51 6.05
CA GLY A 138 18.49 -5.17 5.55
C GLY A 138 17.66 -4.05 6.19
N ASP A 139 16.52 -4.38 6.80
CA ASP A 139 15.55 -3.34 7.24
C ASP A 139 16.12 -2.35 8.25
N MET A 140 17.03 -2.80 9.12
CA MET A 140 17.71 -1.89 10.08
C MET A 140 18.58 -0.81 9.40
N LYS A 141 18.92 -0.99 8.14
CA LYS A 141 19.73 -0.03 7.38
C LYS A 141 18.90 1.17 6.89
N TYR A 142 17.59 1.02 6.76
CA TYR A 142 16.70 2.15 6.54
C TYR A 142 16.47 2.92 7.83
N ASN A 143 16.20 4.21 7.74
CA ASN A 143 15.72 4.95 8.91
C ASN A 143 14.37 4.41 9.37
N ASP A 144 13.44 4.21 8.41
CA ASP A 144 12.19 3.49 8.63
C ASP A 144 11.70 2.85 7.32
N ALA A 145 11.80 1.53 7.22
CA ALA A 145 11.32 0.79 6.05
C ALA A 145 9.79 0.66 5.99
N THR A 146 9.05 1.06 7.03
CA THR A 146 7.58 0.96 7.07
C THR A 146 6.92 1.74 5.93
N TYR A 147 7.55 2.81 5.48
CA TYR A 147 7.03 3.69 4.43
C TYR A 147 7.74 3.55 3.08
N ASN A 148 8.62 2.56 2.91
CA ASN A 148 9.16 2.26 1.59
C ASN A 148 8.06 1.75 0.65
N VAL A 149 8.11 2.17 -0.61
CA VAL A 149 7.17 1.68 -1.63
C VAL A 149 7.63 0.31 -2.11
N VAL A 150 6.75 -0.68 -2.01
CA VAL A 150 7.03 -2.08 -2.31
C VAL A 150 6.18 -2.56 -3.47
N TYR A 151 6.78 -3.20 -4.45
CA TYR A 151 6.10 -3.77 -5.60
C TYR A 151 6.81 -5.04 -6.10
N VAL A 152 6.10 -5.85 -6.85
CA VAL A 152 6.65 -7.03 -7.53
C VAL A 152 7.01 -6.69 -8.97
N ASP A 153 6.04 -6.20 -9.75
CA ASP A 153 6.26 -5.67 -11.10
C ASP A 153 6.32 -4.14 -11.11
N SER A 154 7.09 -3.59 -12.05
CA SER A 154 7.08 -2.17 -12.37
C SER A 154 7.09 -1.94 -13.88
N HIS A 155 7.12 -0.68 -14.29
CA HIS A 155 7.27 -0.30 -15.69
C HIS A 155 8.71 -0.46 -16.22
N ASP A 156 9.68 -0.69 -15.35
CA ASP A 156 11.10 -0.82 -15.71
C ASP A 156 11.59 -2.26 -15.56
N TYR A 157 11.23 -2.94 -14.46
CA TYR A 157 11.74 -4.27 -14.14
C TYR A 157 10.66 -5.13 -13.48
N GLY A 158 10.73 -6.43 -13.71
CA GLY A 158 10.15 -7.48 -12.87
C GLY A 158 11.19 -8.07 -11.92
N PRO A 159 10.81 -8.98 -11.05
CA PRO A 159 11.72 -9.56 -10.06
C PRO A 159 12.90 -10.28 -10.70
N GLY A 160 14.10 -9.75 -10.48
CA GLY A 160 15.35 -10.33 -10.97
C GLY A 160 15.51 -10.35 -12.50
N SER A 161 14.63 -9.68 -13.24
CA SER A 161 14.65 -9.70 -14.71
C SER A 161 14.09 -8.40 -15.32
N GLY A 162 14.32 -8.21 -16.61
CA GLY A 162 13.68 -7.17 -17.41
C GLY A 162 12.29 -7.55 -17.93
N SER A 163 11.68 -8.61 -17.39
CA SER A 163 10.35 -9.09 -17.79
C SER A 163 9.37 -8.97 -16.64
N ARG A 164 8.07 -8.90 -16.93
CA ARG A 164 7.03 -9.04 -15.92
C ARG A 164 7.16 -10.37 -15.21
N PHE A 165 6.63 -10.42 -13.99
CA PHE A 165 6.64 -11.65 -13.19
C PHE A 165 6.06 -12.83 -13.96
N GLY A 166 6.87 -13.87 -14.16
CA GLY A 166 6.53 -15.06 -14.94
C GLY A 166 6.12 -16.28 -14.11
N GLY A 167 6.00 -16.14 -12.78
CA GLY A 167 5.62 -17.24 -11.89
C GLY A 167 4.15 -17.64 -12.01
N SER A 168 3.79 -18.75 -11.37
CA SER A 168 2.40 -19.22 -11.29
C SER A 168 1.51 -18.25 -10.49
N ASP A 169 0.19 -18.40 -10.60
CA ASP A 169 -0.77 -17.62 -9.81
C ASP A 169 -0.59 -17.87 -8.31
N ALA A 170 -0.26 -19.10 -7.90
CA ALA A 170 0.04 -19.41 -6.51
C ALA A 170 1.29 -18.66 -5.99
N GLN A 171 2.33 -18.56 -6.81
CA GLN A 171 3.51 -17.75 -6.47
C GLN A 171 3.18 -16.26 -6.44
N TRP A 172 2.32 -15.81 -7.33
CA TRP A 172 1.84 -14.43 -7.36
C TRP A 172 1.05 -14.11 -6.09
N ALA A 173 0.10 -14.98 -5.72
CA ALA A 173 -0.67 -14.86 -4.49
C ALA A 173 0.24 -14.86 -3.24
N GLU A 174 1.29 -15.66 -3.22
CA GLU A 174 2.30 -15.67 -2.15
C GLU A 174 3.02 -14.31 -2.03
N ASN A 175 3.50 -13.77 -3.14
CA ASN A 175 4.16 -12.47 -3.16
C ASN A 175 3.23 -11.35 -2.70
N LEU A 176 1.98 -11.35 -3.17
CA LEU A 176 0.97 -10.38 -2.77
C LEU A 176 0.60 -10.51 -1.29
N SER A 177 0.49 -11.73 -0.79
CA SER A 177 0.22 -11.98 0.63
C SER A 177 1.32 -11.42 1.52
N LEU A 178 2.59 -11.61 1.15
CA LEU A 178 3.71 -10.97 1.84
C LEU A 178 3.65 -9.45 1.72
N MET A 179 3.51 -8.92 0.52
CA MET A 179 3.51 -7.48 0.25
C MET A 179 2.42 -6.73 1.01
N PHE A 180 1.24 -7.32 1.17
CA PHE A 180 0.11 -6.68 1.85
C PHE A 180 0.09 -6.87 3.37
N THR A 181 0.80 -7.84 3.90
CA THR A 181 0.81 -8.13 5.35
C THR A 181 2.10 -7.73 6.04
N PHE A 182 3.21 -7.71 5.30
CA PHE A 182 4.50 -7.28 5.82
C PHE A 182 4.61 -5.74 5.84
N ARG A 183 5.80 -5.19 5.93
CA ARG A 183 6.04 -3.76 5.99
C ARG A 183 6.10 -3.12 4.60
N GLY A 184 5.98 -1.80 4.55
CA GLY A 184 6.01 -1.02 3.32
C GLY A 184 4.62 -0.64 2.79
N ILE A 185 4.60 0.20 1.80
CA ILE A 185 3.41 0.65 1.09
C ILE A 185 3.30 -0.17 -0.20
N PRO A 186 2.31 -1.07 -0.30
CA PRO A 186 2.15 -1.88 -1.50
C PRO A 186 1.75 -1.02 -2.69
N CYS A 187 2.44 -1.21 -3.80
CA CYS A 187 2.15 -0.59 -5.08
C CYS A 187 1.95 -1.69 -6.13
N LEU A 188 0.85 -1.63 -6.85
CA LEU A 188 0.56 -2.58 -7.92
C LEU A 188 0.76 -1.92 -9.27
N TYR A 189 1.57 -2.55 -10.09
CA TYR A 189 1.66 -2.16 -11.48
C TYR A 189 0.42 -2.69 -12.22
N TYR A 190 -0.18 -1.88 -13.09
CA TYR A 190 -1.42 -2.24 -13.77
C TYR A 190 -1.33 -3.60 -14.47
N GLY A 191 -2.40 -4.36 -14.40
CA GLY A 191 -2.49 -5.70 -14.99
C GLY A 191 -1.86 -6.81 -14.13
N SER A 192 -1.12 -6.48 -13.07
CA SER A 192 -0.58 -7.49 -12.16
C SER A 192 -1.67 -8.29 -11.47
N GLU A 193 -2.82 -7.67 -11.24
CA GLU A 193 -4.00 -8.27 -10.64
C GLU A 193 -4.63 -9.41 -11.47
N VAL A 194 -4.27 -9.50 -12.74
CA VAL A 194 -4.77 -10.55 -13.66
C VAL A 194 -3.65 -11.31 -14.39
N GLY A 195 -2.39 -11.08 -13.97
CA GLY A 195 -1.23 -11.70 -14.61
C GLY A 195 -0.99 -11.23 -16.06
N PHE A 196 -1.34 -9.98 -16.36
CA PHE A 196 -1.18 -9.40 -17.69
C PHE A 196 0.27 -9.45 -18.17
N ARG A 197 0.48 -10.00 -19.37
CA ARG A 197 1.80 -10.06 -20.02
C ARG A 197 2.88 -10.75 -19.19
N ARG A 198 2.53 -11.82 -18.48
CA ARG A 198 3.51 -12.63 -17.72
C ARG A 198 4.70 -13.00 -18.59
N ASP A 199 5.88 -12.92 -18.01
CA ASP A 199 7.17 -13.27 -18.62
C ASP A 199 7.54 -12.45 -19.87
N VAL A 200 6.72 -11.45 -20.22
CA VAL A 200 7.01 -10.59 -21.35
C VAL A 200 7.97 -9.49 -20.94
N VAL A 201 8.99 -9.26 -21.78
CA VAL A 201 9.97 -8.17 -21.59
C VAL A 201 9.24 -6.84 -21.44
N ILE A 202 9.55 -6.10 -20.39
CA ILE A 202 8.86 -4.86 -20.04
C ILE A 202 9.20 -3.74 -21.02
N ASP A 203 10.47 -3.63 -21.39
CA ASP A 203 10.94 -2.60 -22.30
C ASP A 203 11.91 -3.17 -23.35
N ARG A 204 11.67 -2.85 -24.60
CA ARG A 204 12.54 -3.20 -25.72
C ARG A 204 13.33 -1.99 -26.26
N GLY A 205 13.33 -0.90 -25.51
CA GLY A 205 13.95 0.36 -25.92
C GLY A 205 13.15 1.11 -27.00
N PRO A 206 13.72 2.19 -27.55
CA PRO A 206 13.00 3.12 -28.41
C PRO A 206 12.53 2.53 -29.75
N ASN A 207 13.05 1.39 -30.14
CA ASN A 207 12.76 0.76 -31.45
C ASN A 207 11.78 -0.42 -31.33
N GLY A 208 11.34 -0.79 -30.14
CA GLY A 208 10.37 -1.86 -29.93
C GLY A 208 8.95 -1.32 -29.79
N PRO A 209 7.94 -1.93 -30.50
CA PRO A 209 6.57 -1.49 -30.32
C PRO A 209 6.07 -1.83 -28.91
N LEU A 210 5.46 -0.86 -28.24
CA LEU A 210 4.93 -1.04 -26.88
C LEU A 210 3.91 -2.17 -26.78
N SER A 211 3.14 -2.41 -27.85
CA SER A 211 2.15 -3.50 -27.93
C SER A 211 2.74 -4.90 -27.73
N GLU A 212 4.06 -5.06 -27.96
CA GLU A 212 4.76 -6.34 -27.78
C GLU A 212 5.48 -6.46 -26.44
N THR A 213 5.31 -5.50 -25.54
CA THR A 213 6.04 -5.40 -24.28
C THR A 213 5.14 -5.55 -23.08
N GLY A 214 5.73 -5.66 -21.91
CA GLY A 214 5.02 -5.60 -20.62
C GLY A 214 4.32 -4.26 -20.37
N ARG A 215 4.60 -3.23 -21.18
CA ARG A 215 3.95 -1.92 -21.17
C ARG A 215 2.80 -1.81 -22.18
N ALA A 216 2.35 -2.91 -22.76
CA ALA A 216 1.26 -2.91 -23.71
C ALA A 216 -0.02 -2.30 -23.11
N TYR A 217 -0.93 -1.89 -23.99
CA TYR A 217 -2.21 -1.32 -23.58
C TYR A 217 -3.06 -2.36 -22.84
N PHE A 218 -3.57 -1.98 -21.68
CA PHE A 218 -4.36 -2.84 -20.79
C PHE A 218 -5.88 -2.61 -20.91
N GLY A 219 -6.29 -1.62 -21.67
CA GLY A 219 -7.69 -1.17 -21.72
C GLY A 219 -8.69 -2.26 -22.11
N GLY A 220 -8.28 -3.28 -22.89
CA GLY A 220 -9.14 -4.40 -23.21
C GLY A 220 -9.62 -5.21 -22.01
N TYR A 221 -8.84 -5.22 -20.92
CA TYR A 221 -9.18 -5.92 -19.67
C TYR A 221 -10.18 -5.17 -18.79
N ILE A 222 -10.37 -3.88 -19.05
CA ILE A 222 -11.23 -3.00 -18.25
C ILE A 222 -12.42 -2.45 -19.05
N THR A 223 -12.68 -3.00 -20.23
CA THR A 223 -13.88 -2.64 -21.00
C THR A 223 -15.13 -3.18 -20.31
N GLY A 224 -16.19 -2.39 -20.31
CA GLY A 224 -17.44 -2.67 -19.61
C GLY A 224 -17.74 -1.56 -18.60
N ASP A 225 -18.83 -1.72 -17.90
CA ASP A 225 -19.26 -0.75 -16.90
C ASP A 225 -18.83 -1.22 -15.50
N VAL A 226 -18.37 -0.29 -14.68
CA VAL A 226 -18.11 -0.50 -13.27
C VAL A 226 -18.83 0.59 -12.49
N GLU A 227 -19.75 0.17 -11.66
CA GLU A 227 -20.47 1.03 -10.73
C GLU A 227 -20.06 0.66 -9.31
N ALA A 228 -19.61 1.62 -8.54
CA ALA A 228 -19.20 1.40 -7.16
C ALA A 228 -19.98 2.32 -6.25
N SER A 229 -20.47 1.79 -5.13
CA SER A 229 -21.06 2.60 -4.08
C SER A 229 -19.95 3.24 -3.22
N ASP A 230 -20.29 4.34 -2.56
CA ASP A 230 -19.43 4.97 -1.55
C ASP A 230 -19.09 4.02 -0.38
N PHE A 231 -19.83 2.95 -0.24
CA PHE A 231 -19.68 1.95 0.82
C PHE A 231 -18.88 0.72 0.41
N GLY A 232 -18.29 0.74 -0.80
CA GLY A 232 -17.37 -0.28 -1.29
C GLY A 232 -18.03 -1.46 -2.01
N ASP A 233 -19.35 -1.47 -2.13
CA ASP A 233 -20.04 -2.45 -2.98
C ASP A 233 -19.89 -2.02 -4.45
N TYR A 234 -19.78 -2.97 -5.35
CA TYR A 234 -19.63 -2.68 -6.78
C TYR A 234 -20.36 -3.67 -7.65
N LYS A 235 -20.64 -3.24 -8.88
CA LYS A 235 -21.06 -4.06 -9.97
C LYS A 235 -20.18 -3.83 -11.16
N ALA A 236 -19.95 -4.88 -11.91
CA ALA A 236 -19.16 -4.78 -13.11
C ALA A 236 -19.77 -5.63 -14.24
N SER A 237 -19.56 -5.21 -15.48
CA SER A 237 -19.91 -5.95 -16.68
C SER A 237 -18.70 -6.10 -17.60
N GLY A 238 -18.82 -6.95 -18.61
CA GLY A 238 -17.80 -7.11 -19.64
C GLY A 238 -16.46 -7.61 -19.09
N ASN A 239 -15.38 -7.16 -19.70
CA ASN A 239 -14.03 -7.57 -19.34
C ASN A 239 -13.62 -7.05 -17.96
N ALA A 240 -14.16 -5.91 -17.54
CA ALA A 240 -13.95 -5.40 -16.19
C ALA A 240 -14.46 -6.41 -15.13
N ALA A 241 -15.64 -6.99 -15.34
CA ALA A 241 -16.15 -8.05 -14.45
C ALA A 241 -15.26 -9.29 -14.47
N ALA A 242 -14.80 -9.73 -15.65
CA ALA A 242 -13.90 -10.87 -15.76
C ALA A 242 -12.58 -10.62 -15.03
N SER A 243 -12.00 -9.44 -15.18
CA SER A 243 -10.77 -9.05 -14.49
C SER A 243 -10.95 -8.99 -12.96
N LEU A 244 -12.04 -8.41 -12.48
CA LEU A 244 -12.35 -8.37 -11.04
C LEU A 244 -12.62 -9.75 -10.45
N ASN A 245 -13.17 -10.69 -11.25
CA ASN A 245 -13.43 -12.07 -10.84
C ASN A 245 -12.22 -12.99 -11.02
N HIS A 246 -11.11 -12.50 -11.55
CA HIS A 246 -9.87 -13.27 -11.63
C HIS A 246 -9.38 -13.66 -10.23
N ASP A 247 -8.88 -14.87 -10.07
CA ASP A 247 -8.50 -15.41 -8.76
C ASP A 247 -7.47 -14.54 -8.02
N VAL A 248 -6.49 -14.01 -8.74
CA VAL A 248 -5.49 -13.09 -8.17
C VAL A 248 -6.14 -11.77 -7.76
N ALA A 249 -7.06 -11.24 -8.55
CA ALA A 249 -7.79 -10.02 -8.20
C ALA A 249 -8.65 -10.22 -6.95
N GLN A 250 -9.33 -11.36 -6.84
CA GLN A 250 -10.11 -11.72 -5.65
C GLN A 250 -9.21 -11.92 -4.42
N HIS A 251 -8.06 -12.54 -4.59
CA HIS A 251 -7.05 -12.65 -3.53
C HIS A 251 -6.59 -11.27 -3.04
N LEU A 252 -6.33 -10.36 -3.95
CA LEU A 252 -5.96 -8.98 -3.69
C LEU A 252 -7.05 -8.20 -2.95
N ILE A 253 -8.30 -8.33 -3.36
CA ILE A 253 -9.46 -7.71 -2.70
C ILE A 253 -9.52 -8.17 -1.23
N ARG A 254 -9.33 -9.47 -0.96
CA ARG A 254 -9.32 -10.03 0.40
C ARG A 254 -8.15 -9.47 1.22
N LEU A 255 -6.93 -9.44 0.65
CA LEU A 255 -5.76 -8.83 1.30
C LEU A 255 -5.99 -7.36 1.65
N ASN A 256 -6.59 -6.62 0.73
CA ASN A 256 -6.86 -5.21 0.91
C ASN A 256 -7.88 -4.96 2.03
N LYS A 257 -8.95 -5.76 2.10
CA LYS A 257 -9.92 -5.72 3.22
C LYS A 257 -9.21 -5.92 4.56
N ILE A 258 -8.36 -6.93 4.67
CA ILE A 258 -7.59 -7.20 5.90
C ILE A 258 -6.66 -6.04 6.22
N ARG A 259 -5.87 -5.56 5.26
CA ARG A 259 -4.93 -4.47 5.47
C ARG A 259 -5.62 -3.17 5.89
N GLN A 260 -6.76 -2.84 5.29
CA GLN A 260 -7.54 -1.66 5.66
C GLN A 260 -8.09 -1.74 7.09
N ALA A 261 -8.53 -2.91 7.51
CA ALA A 261 -9.10 -3.13 8.83
C ALA A 261 -8.06 -3.13 9.97
N VAL A 262 -6.79 -3.47 9.67
CA VAL A 262 -5.75 -3.71 10.69
C VAL A 262 -4.67 -2.61 10.66
N PRO A 263 -4.70 -1.62 11.57
CA PRO A 263 -3.71 -0.55 11.61
C PRO A 263 -2.26 -1.05 11.72
N ALA A 264 -2.02 -2.12 12.48
CA ALA A 264 -0.71 -2.74 12.62
C ALA A 264 -0.11 -3.15 11.25
N LEU A 265 -0.91 -3.61 10.30
CA LEU A 265 -0.43 -3.99 8.97
C LEU A 265 -0.08 -2.78 8.09
N ARG A 266 -0.74 -1.64 8.32
CA ARG A 266 -0.54 -0.42 7.52
C ARG A 266 0.60 0.45 8.02
N LYS A 267 0.76 0.56 9.35
CA LYS A 267 1.63 1.55 10.02
C LYS A 267 2.57 0.94 11.04
N GLY A 268 2.46 -0.39 11.27
CA GLY A 268 3.12 -1.04 12.38
C GLY A 268 4.55 -1.42 12.11
N GLN A 269 5.27 -1.58 13.19
CA GLN A 269 6.55 -2.25 13.24
C GLN A 269 6.35 -3.77 13.20
N TRP A 270 7.41 -4.51 12.92
CA TRP A 270 7.38 -5.95 12.83
C TRP A 270 8.48 -6.61 13.67
N THR A 271 8.28 -7.88 13.99
CA THR A 271 9.34 -8.76 14.48
C THR A 271 9.00 -10.20 14.13
N ASP A 272 9.99 -11.05 14.01
CA ASP A 272 9.82 -12.51 13.96
C ASP A 272 10.32 -13.21 15.23
N ASP A 273 10.67 -12.45 16.26
CA ASP A 273 11.01 -13.00 17.55
C ASP A 273 9.85 -13.82 18.12
N GLY A 274 10.17 -15.05 18.54
CA GLY A 274 9.16 -15.99 19.02
C GLY A 274 8.18 -16.47 17.95
N CYS A 275 8.53 -16.39 16.66
CA CYS A 275 7.75 -16.93 15.56
C CYS A 275 8.40 -18.19 14.99
N THR A 276 7.66 -19.29 14.96
CA THR A 276 8.11 -20.55 14.36
C THR A 276 7.11 -20.95 13.28
N PRO A 277 7.39 -20.63 12.01
CA PRO A 277 6.52 -21.03 10.90
C PRO A 277 6.62 -22.51 10.60
N ALA A 278 5.61 -23.06 9.95
CA ALA A 278 5.67 -24.38 9.31
C ALA A 278 6.81 -24.42 8.26
N LYS A 279 7.24 -25.63 7.91
CA LYS A 279 8.31 -25.79 6.91
C LYS A 279 7.94 -25.11 5.59
N GLY A 280 8.76 -24.18 5.14
CA GLY A 280 8.52 -23.38 3.93
C GLY A 280 7.60 -22.20 4.12
N GLY A 281 7.06 -22.00 5.31
CA GLY A 281 6.21 -20.87 5.65
C GLY A 281 6.98 -19.65 6.13
N ILE A 282 6.25 -18.55 6.31
CA ILE A 282 6.73 -17.29 6.87
C ILE A 282 5.83 -16.94 8.05
N ALA A 283 6.41 -16.43 9.15
CA ALA A 283 5.63 -15.95 10.28
C ALA A 283 6.29 -14.71 10.89
N PHE A 284 5.47 -13.73 11.27
CA PHE A 284 5.91 -12.51 11.94
C PHE A 284 4.76 -11.89 12.72
N LYS A 285 5.11 -10.97 13.58
CA LYS A 285 4.21 -10.14 14.37
C LYS A 285 4.24 -8.72 13.85
N ARG A 286 3.12 -8.00 13.95
CA ARG A 286 2.98 -6.58 13.62
C ARG A 286 2.33 -5.85 14.78
N ALA A 287 2.83 -4.66 15.10
CA ALA A 287 2.23 -3.83 16.14
C ALA A 287 2.24 -2.35 15.76
N TYR A 288 1.15 -1.66 16.09
CA TYR A 288 1.01 -0.22 15.99
C TYR A 288 0.07 0.27 17.08
N LYS A 289 0.62 0.96 18.09
CA LYS A 289 -0.14 1.36 19.29
C LYS A 289 -0.87 0.14 19.89
N ASP A 290 -2.18 0.21 20.01
CA ASP A 290 -3.00 -0.87 20.57
C ASP A 290 -3.33 -1.99 19.55
N SER A 291 -3.06 -1.78 18.29
CA SER A 291 -3.27 -2.78 17.23
C SER A 291 -2.12 -3.78 17.19
N TYR A 292 -2.42 -5.06 17.35
CA TYR A 292 -1.42 -6.13 17.32
C TYR A 292 -1.91 -7.31 16.48
N ALA A 293 -1.07 -7.78 15.59
CA ALA A 293 -1.41 -8.87 14.70
C ALA A 293 -0.30 -9.93 14.61
N LEU A 294 -0.70 -11.20 14.50
CA LEU A 294 0.13 -12.33 14.18
C LEU A 294 -0.16 -12.75 12.75
N VAL A 295 0.87 -12.94 11.94
CA VAL A 295 0.74 -13.32 10.53
C VAL A 295 1.48 -14.63 10.27
N ALA A 296 0.78 -15.57 9.66
CA ALA A 296 1.38 -16.80 9.14
C ALA A 296 1.06 -16.95 7.65
N LEU A 297 2.08 -17.24 6.85
CA LEU A 297 1.98 -17.38 5.41
C LEU A 297 2.48 -18.77 5.00
N ASN A 298 1.79 -19.42 4.05
CA ASN A 298 2.10 -20.75 3.52
C ASN A 298 2.10 -21.87 4.58
N GLY A 299 1.15 -21.84 5.48
CA GLY A 299 0.98 -22.84 6.52
C GLY A 299 0.73 -22.25 7.90
N GLY A 300 0.72 -23.10 8.90
CA GLY A 300 0.57 -22.70 10.29
C GLY A 300 1.85 -22.14 10.89
N ALA A 301 1.74 -21.63 12.12
CA ALA A 301 2.88 -21.14 12.89
C ALA A 301 2.61 -21.23 14.38
N THR A 302 3.68 -21.28 15.18
CA THR A 302 3.63 -21.06 16.63
C THR A 302 4.24 -19.71 16.95
N PHE A 303 3.52 -18.93 17.74
CA PHE A 303 3.90 -17.60 18.24
C PHE A 303 4.04 -17.68 19.75
N THR A 304 5.18 -17.31 20.31
CA THR A 304 5.43 -17.16 21.75
C THR A 304 5.44 -15.71 22.16
N ASP A 305 5.39 -15.45 23.44
CA ASP A 305 5.42 -14.08 24.00
C ASP A 305 4.32 -13.17 23.43
N CYS A 306 3.15 -13.75 23.17
CA CYS A 306 1.98 -12.99 22.77
C CYS A 306 1.45 -12.18 23.94
N PRO A 307 1.08 -10.89 23.75
CA PRO A 307 0.49 -10.09 24.80
C PRO A 307 -0.88 -10.66 25.22
N ALA A 308 -1.26 -10.41 26.46
CA ALA A 308 -2.57 -10.84 26.98
C ALA A 308 -3.71 -10.27 26.13
N GLY A 309 -4.71 -11.09 25.85
CA GLY A 309 -5.87 -10.73 25.03
C GLY A 309 -6.43 -11.93 24.28
N THR A 310 -7.48 -11.68 23.52
CA THR A 310 -8.06 -12.67 22.60
C THR A 310 -7.64 -12.33 21.18
N PHE A 311 -7.09 -13.29 20.47
CA PHE A 311 -6.69 -13.16 19.07
C PHE A 311 -7.74 -13.84 18.19
N THR A 312 -8.29 -13.10 17.25
CA THR A 312 -9.24 -13.62 16.27
C THR A 312 -8.59 -13.72 14.91
N ASP A 313 -8.63 -14.90 14.31
CA ASP A 313 -8.23 -15.12 12.92
C ASP A 313 -9.27 -14.48 11.98
N LEU A 314 -8.89 -13.46 11.25
CA LEU A 314 -9.78 -12.73 10.34
C LEU A 314 -10.25 -13.57 9.14
N VAL A 315 -9.58 -14.67 8.86
CA VAL A 315 -9.90 -15.58 7.75
C VAL A 315 -10.90 -16.66 8.19
N THR A 316 -10.70 -17.25 9.36
CA THR A 316 -11.53 -18.38 9.83
C THR A 316 -12.53 -17.99 10.91
N GLY A 317 -12.33 -16.86 11.59
CA GLY A 317 -13.10 -16.44 12.76
C GLY A 317 -12.72 -17.19 14.03
N LYS A 318 -11.77 -18.12 13.99
CA LYS A 318 -11.32 -18.87 15.17
C LYS A 318 -10.60 -17.96 16.14
N THR A 319 -10.85 -18.14 17.43
CA THR A 319 -10.23 -17.36 18.50
C THR A 319 -9.16 -18.16 19.24
N TYR A 320 -8.15 -17.44 19.73
CA TYR A 320 -7.01 -17.99 20.47
C TYR A 320 -6.70 -17.10 21.66
N THR A 321 -6.20 -17.70 22.73
CA THR A 321 -5.77 -17.00 23.94
C THR A 321 -4.48 -17.62 24.48
N GLY A 322 -3.75 -16.87 25.27
CA GLY A 322 -2.51 -17.33 25.92
C GLY A 322 -1.27 -16.65 25.37
N SER A 323 -0.15 -16.81 26.07
CA SER A 323 1.16 -16.27 25.67
C SER A 323 1.82 -17.08 24.54
N THR A 324 1.37 -18.31 24.31
CA THR A 324 1.75 -19.14 23.18
C THR A 324 0.52 -19.49 22.37
N ILE A 325 0.54 -19.14 21.09
CA ILE A 325 -0.56 -19.38 20.14
C ILE A 325 -0.03 -20.23 19.01
N THR A 326 -0.67 -21.38 18.78
CA THR A 326 -0.38 -22.25 17.64
C THR A 326 -1.55 -22.20 16.66
N VAL A 327 -1.24 -21.84 15.43
CA VAL A 327 -2.19 -21.76 14.32
C VAL A 327 -1.93 -22.92 13.38
N ASP A 328 -2.91 -23.80 13.26
CA ASP A 328 -2.87 -24.88 12.28
C ASP A 328 -3.50 -24.38 10.96
N ALA A 329 -2.76 -24.48 9.88
CA ALA A 329 -3.23 -24.16 8.55
C ALA A 329 -2.58 -25.09 7.52
N PRO A 330 -3.27 -25.42 6.42
CA PRO A 330 -2.65 -26.14 5.32
C PRO A 330 -1.44 -25.39 4.77
N ALA A 331 -0.39 -26.10 4.41
CA ALA A 331 0.80 -25.52 3.77
C ALA A 331 0.53 -25.30 2.28
N THR A 332 -0.42 -24.41 1.99
CA THR A 332 -0.81 -24.04 0.61
C THR A 332 -0.15 -22.71 0.25
N GLN A 333 0.51 -22.69 -0.88
CA GLN A 333 1.21 -21.49 -1.37
C GLN A 333 0.23 -20.33 -1.54
N GLY A 334 0.61 -19.16 -1.06
CA GLY A 334 -0.21 -17.94 -1.10
C GLY A 334 -1.20 -17.82 0.06
N GLN A 335 -1.45 -18.90 0.81
CA GLN A 335 -2.36 -18.85 1.95
C GLN A 335 -1.82 -17.97 3.07
N VAL A 336 -2.70 -17.17 3.67
CA VAL A 336 -2.35 -16.33 4.82
C VAL A 336 -3.33 -16.53 5.97
N ARG A 337 -2.85 -16.39 7.20
CA ARG A 337 -3.62 -16.22 8.42
C ARG A 337 -3.21 -14.93 9.09
N VAL A 338 -4.19 -14.16 9.52
CA VAL A 338 -3.99 -12.90 10.24
C VAL A 338 -4.83 -12.94 11.50
N LEU A 339 -4.18 -13.07 12.64
CA LEU A 339 -4.82 -13.09 13.94
C LEU A 339 -4.66 -11.72 14.57
N VAL A 340 -5.77 -11.05 14.88
CA VAL A 340 -5.77 -9.70 15.42
C VAL A 340 -6.22 -9.73 16.89
N LYS A 341 -5.43 -9.10 17.75
CA LYS A 341 -5.69 -8.99 19.18
C LYS A 341 -6.95 -8.14 19.44
N ASP A 342 -7.81 -8.65 20.31
CA ASP A 342 -9.03 -7.99 20.79
C ASP A 342 -9.96 -7.50 19.65
N TRP A 343 -9.95 -8.22 18.54
CA TRP A 343 -10.82 -7.98 17.39
C TRP A 343 -12.26 -8.42 17.69
N THR A 344 -13.21 -7.53 17.49
CA THR A 344 -14.62 -7.77 17.83
C THR A 344 -15.50 -8.15 16.63
N GLY A 345 -14.99 -8.05 15.40
CA GLY A 345 -15.77 -8.21 14.18
C GLY A 345 -15.92 -9.66 13.67
N GLY A 346 -15.41 -10.67 14.38
CA GLY A 346 -15.38 -12.05 13.87
C GLY A 346 -14.49 -12.22 12.64
N LYS A 347 -14.83 -13.17 11.74
CA LYS A 347 -14.11 -13.30 10.47
C LYS A 347 -14.43 -12.12 9.54
N LEU A 348 -13.43 -11.64 8.84
CA LEU A 348 -13.56 -10.52 7.92
C LEU A 348 -13.82 -10.97 6.48
N ILE A 349 -13.40 -12.19 6.13
CA ILE A 349 -13.56 -12.78 4.82
C ILE A 349 -14.71 -13.80 4.88
N ASP A 350 -15.85 -13.44 4.31
CA ASP A 350 -17.08 -14.21 4.46
C ASP A 350 -17.09 -15.54 3.68
N ASP A 351 -16.38 -15.61 2.57
CA ASP A 351 -16.31 -16.81 1.74
C ASP A 351 -15.49 -17.95 2.36
N GLY A 352 -14.87 -17.71 3.52
CA GLY A 352 -14.08 -18.72 4.23
C GLY A 352 -12.79 -19.15 3.53
N ALA A 353 -12.61 -18.71 2.29
CA ALA A 353 -11.59 -19.15 1.37
C ALA A 353 -10.60 -18.00 1.09
N PHE A 354 -10.04 -17.42 2.17
CA PHE A 354 -8.88 -16.57 1.97
C PHE A 354 -7.67 -17.44 1.61
N ILE A 355 -7.78 -18.11 0.53
CA ILE A 355 -6.76 -19.02 0.02
C ILE A 355 -6.88 -18.94 -1.47
N TYR A 356 -5.76 -18.74 -2.12
CA TYR A 356 -5.67 -18.98 -3.52
C TYR A 356 -5.99 -20.47 -3.78
N ASP A 357 -7.05 -20.75 -4.50
CA ASP A 357 -7.36 -22.10 -4.93
C ASP A 357 -6.53 -22.42 -6.16
N THR A 358 -5.53 -23.28 -6.01
CA THR A 358 -4.67 -23.70 -7.10
C THR A 358 -5.40 -24.52 -8.17
N THR A 359 -6.65 -24.91 -7.92
CA THR A 359 -7.54 -25.57 -8.89
C THR A 359 -8.36 -24.56 -9.70
N ALA A 360 -8.41 -23.30 -9.26
CA ALA A 360 -9.16 -22.26 -9.94
C ALA A 360 -8.53 -21.97 -11.33
N LYS A 361 -9.38 -21.81 -12.31
CA LYS A 361 -8.94 -21.52 -13.68
C LYS A 361 -8.40 -20.10 -13.75
N SER A 362 -7.11 -19.98 -13.91
CA SER A 362 -6.47 -18.75 -14.32
C SER A 362 -7.04 -18.25 -15.65
N LEU A 363 -7.07 -16.94 -15.87
CA LEU A 363 -7.24 -16.37 -17.22
C LEU A 363 -6.05 -16.70 -18.13
N ASP A 364 -4.99 -17.35 -17.61
CA ASP A 364 -3.88 -17.88 -18.38
C ASP A 364 -4.39 -18.90 -19.41
N GLY A 365 -4.29 -18.54 -20.67
CA GLY A 365 -4.85 -19.30 -21.80
C GLY A 365 -5.87 -18.50 -22.59
N GLN A 366 -6.35 -17.37 -22.08
CA GLN A 366 -7.01 -16.37 -22.89
C GLN A 366 -5.98 -15.28 -23.20
N THR A 367 -5.49 -15.28 -24.40
CA THR A 367 -4.63 -14.22 -24.92
C THR A 367 -5.48 -12.98 -25.14
N TYR A 368 -5.68 -12.20 -24.08
CA TYR A 368 -6.19 -10.84 -24.25
C TYR A 368 -5.05 -10.00 -24.78
N ASP A 369 -5.06 -9.71 -26.05
CA ASP A 369 -4.09 -8.78 -26.65
C ASP A 369 -4.50 -7.31 -26.45
N GLY A 370 -5.58 -7.06 -25.73
CA GLY A 370 -6.16 -5.73 -25.50
C GLY A 370 -7.18 -5.31 -26.55
N ASN A 371 -7.41 -6.13 -27.57
CA ASN A 371 -8.33 -5.85 -28.68
C ASN A 371 -9.50 -6.83 -28.75
N GLU A 372 -9.52 -7.86 -27.91
CA GLU A 372 -10.55 -8.88 -27.92
C GLU A 372 -11.74 -8.49 -27.03
N GLU A 373 -12.94 -8.61 -27.57
CA GLU A 373 -14.15 -8.60 -26.76
C GLU A 373 -14.24 -9.90 -25.98
N ALA A 374 -13.81 -9.91 -24.72
CA ALA A 374 -14.10 -11.02 -23.84
C ALA A 374 -15.61 -11.12 -23.63
N GLY A 375 -16.09 -12.35 -23.49
CA GLY A 375 -17.50 -12.60 -23.20
C GLY A 375 -17.97 -11.75 -22.02
N THR A 376 -19.10 -11.10 -22.18
CA THR A 376 -19.71 -10.29 -21.14
C THR A 376 -20.14 -11.18 -19.98
N THR A 377 -19.49 -10.99 -18.82
CA THR A 377 -19.99 -11.50 -17.56
C THR A 377 -20.78 -10.40 -16.89
N TRP A 378 -22.08 -10.57 -16.78
CA TRP A 378 -22.95 -9.61 -16.13
C TRP A 378 -23.20 -10.04 -14.69
N VAL A 379 -23.04 -9.13 -13.74
CA VAL A 379 -23.40 -9.33 -12.34
C VAL A 379 -24.85 -8.84 -12.15
N ASP A 380 -25.75 -9.77 -11.84
CA ASP A 380 -27.20 -9.53 -11.89
C ASP A 380 -27.82 -8.72 -10.75
N GLU A 381 -27.05 -7.99 -9.99
CA GLU A 381 -27.61 -7.16 -8.92
C GLU A 381 -27.78 -5.70 -9.37
N ALA A 382 -28.86 -4.99 -8.97
CA ALA A 382 -29.10 -3.61 -9.35
C ALA A 382 -27.96 -2.69 -8.88
N PRO A 383 -27.45 -1.80 -9.75
CA PRO A 383 -26.33 -0.93 -9.38
C PRO A 383 -26.66 -0.12 -8.13
N LEU A 384 -25.74 -0.16 -7.19
CA LEU A 384 -25.72 0.80 -6.11
C LEU A 384 -24.97 2.02 -6.62
N MET A 385 -25.71 3.03 -7.05
CA MET A 385 -25.09 4.28 -7.45
C MET A 385 -24.41 4.94 -6.22
N PRO A 386 -23.18 5.43 -6.37
CA PRO A 386 -22.51 6.10 -5.27
C PRO A 386 -23.30 7.35 -4.87
N VAL A 387 -23.81 7.39 -3.63
CA VAL A 387 -24.47 8.57 -3.12
C VAL A 387 -23.46 9.53 -2.54
N SER A 388 -23.58 10.80 -2.86
CA SER A 388 -22.66 11.85 -2.43
C SER A 388 -23.36 13.18 -2.21
N VAL A 389 -22.74 14.02 -1.39
CA VAL A 389 -22.98 15.47 -1.36
C VAL A 389 -21.70 16.14 -1.84
N SER A 390 -21.79 16.91 -2.88
CA SER A 390 -20.71 17.79 -3.33
C SER A 390 -20.98 19.22 -2.93
N LEU A 391 -19.96 19.92 -2.46
CA LEU A 391 -20.02 21.35 -2.13
C LEU A 391 -19.09 22.11 -3.08
N SER A 392 -19.58 23.19 -3.66
CA SER A 392 -18.77 24.05 -4.53
C SER A 392 -18.88 25.51 -4.08
N PRO A 393 -17.80 26.13 -3.60
CA PRO A 393 -16.47 25.58 -3.35
C PRO A 393 -16.47 24.54 -2.22
N ALA A 394 -15.56 23.55 -2.32
CA ALA A 394 -15.41 22.45 -1.37
C ALA A 394 -14.58 22.83 -0.11
N GLY A 395 -14.74 24.05 0.36
CA GLY A 395 -13.98 24.60 1.48
C GLY A 395 -12.79 25.48 1.04
N GLY A 396 -12.08 26.04 2.00
CA GLY A 396 -10.90 26.85 1.76
C GLY A 396 -10.86 28.16 2.58
N THR A 397 -9.85 28.99 2.30
CA THR A 397 -9.71 30.33 2.86
C THR A 397 -10.10 31.35 1.83
N PHE A 398 -11.07 32.19 2.16
CA PHE A 398 -11.63 33.20 1.27
C PHE A 398 -11.22 34.61 1.73
N ARG A 399 -11.11 35.54 0.77
CA ARG A 399 -10.78 36.94 1.04
C ARG A 399 -12.02 37.84 1.08
N THR A 400 -13.20 37.25 1.05
CA THR A 400 -14.49 37.91 1.11
C THR A 400 -15.18 37.65 2.42
N ASN A 401 -16.02 38.54 2.90
CA ASN A 401 -16.79 38.35 4.13
C ASN A 401 -17.81 37.22 4.01
N THR A 402 -18.26 36.95 2.80
CA THR A 402 -19.25 35.91 2.53
C THR A 402 -18.80 35.00 1.41
N VAL A 403 -19.19 33.73 1.49
CA VAL A 403 -18.97 32.72 0.46
C VAL A 403 -20.30 32.08 0.11
N THR A 404 -20.63 32.10 -1.16
CA THR A 404 -21.79 31.38 -1.68
C THR A 404 -21.35 29.93 -2.01
N VAL A 405 -22.05 28.96 -1.44
CA VAL A 405 -21.79 27.53 -1.61
C VAL A 405 -22.97 26.89 -2.31
N THR A 406 -22.73 26.12 -3.34
CA THR A 406 -23.71 25.24 -3.96
C THR A 406 -23.52 23.82 -3.44
N ALA A 407 -24.56 23.21 -2.91
CA ALA A 407 -24.62 21.80 -2.53
C ALA A 407 -25.42 21.02 -3.58
N GLU A 408 -24.85 19.93 -4.04
CA GLU A 408 -25.50 18.98 -4.96
C GLU A 408 -25.51 17.60 -4.32
N VAL A 409 -26.63 16.90 -4.43
CA VAL A 409 -26.84 15.55 -3.90
C VAL A 409 -27.13 14.61 -5.06
N SER A 410 -26.52 13.42 -5.03
CA SER A 410 -26.80 12.36 -6.02
C SER A 410 -28.29 12.07 -6.10
N GLU A 411 -28.80 11.82 -7.32
CA GLU A 411 -30.21 11.53 -7.57
C GLU A 411 -30.70 10.26 -6.84
N ASP A 412 -29.80 9.29 -6.64
CA ASP A 412 -30.11 8.01 -6.00
C ASP A 412 -30.07 8.04 -4.45
N ALA A 413 -29.79 9.19 -3.86
CA ALA A 413 -29.88 9.36 -2.43
C ALA A 413 -31.35 9.32 -1.98
N THR A 414 -31.61 8.68 -0.84
CA THR A 414 -32.94 8.65 -0.23
C THR A 414 -33.17 9.84 0.68
N SER A 415 -32.13 10.36 1.29
CA SER A 415 -32.14 11.58 2.10
C SER A 415 -30.76 12.20 2.18
N ALA A 416 -30.70 13.50 2.34
CA ALA A 416 -29.48 14.23 2.63
C ALA A 416 -29.79 15.51 3.39
N TRP A 417 -28.80 16.01 4.13
CA TRP A 417 -28.89 17.31 4.81
C TRP A 417 -27.50 17.94 4.90
N TYR A 418 -27.46 19.25 5.09
CA TYR A 418 -26.27 19.96 5.55
C TYR A 418 -26.56 20.77 6.80
N GLN A 419 -25.52 21.15 7.52
CA GLN A 419 -25.56 21.99 8.68
C GLN A 419 -24.36 22.93 8.72
N ILE A 420 -24.60 24.22 8.76
CA ILE A 420 -23.56 25.22 9.03
C ILE A 420 -23.38 25.28 10.55
N GLU A 421 -22.16 25.34 11.03
CA GLU A 421 -21.83 25.43 12.44
C GLU A 421 -22.61 26.56 13.14
N GLY A 422 -23.36 26.21 14.20
CA GLY A 422 -24.21 27.14 14.94
C GLY A 422 -25.59 27.38 14.35
N GLN A 423 -25.96 26.69 13.25
CA GLN A 423 -27.29 26.78 12.64
C GLN A 423 -28.01 25.43 12.66
N ASP A 424 -29.29 25.43 12.35
CA ASP A 424 -30.09 24.22 12.23
C ASP A 424 -29.72 23.42 10.97
N LYS A 425 -30.06 22.12 10.99
CA LYS A 425 -29.94 21.26 9.81
C LYS A 425 -30.91 21.66 8.74
N VAL A 426 -30.45 21.62 7.51
CA VAL A 426 -31.25 21.91 6.31
C VAL A 426 -31.27 20.66 5.45
N ASP A 427 -32.47 20.16 5.17
CA ASP A 427 -32.64 19.04 4.27
C ASP A 427 -32.34 19.39 2.84
N LEU A 428 -31.64 18.49 2.14
CA LEU A 428 -31.34 18.57 0.72
C LEU A 428 -32.25 17.63 -0.07
N THR A 429 -32.69 18.07 -1.22
CA THR A 429 -33.47 17.23 -2.13
C THR A 429 -32.51 16.57 -3.12
N PRO A 430 -32.45 15.21 -3.20
CA PRO A 430 -31.66 14.53 -4.20
C PRO A 430 -31.90 15.04 -5.62
N GLY A 431 -30.84 15.19 -6.40
CA GLY A 431 -30.88 15.71 -7.77
C GLY A 431 -31.17 17.20 -7.91
N LYS A 432 -31.33 17.96 -6.83
CA LYS A 432 -31.60 19.40 -6.88
C LYS A 432 -30.50 20.18 -6.18
N PRO A 433 -29.74 21.02 -6.93
CA PRO A 433 -28.77 21.92 -6.32
C PRO A 433 -29.44 22.95 -5.37
N VAL A 434 -28.80 23.17 -4.23
CA VAL A 434 -29.20 24.20 -3.27
C VAL A 434 -28.03 25.15 -3.06
N THR A 435 -28.29 26.45 -3.10
CA THR A 435 -27.29 27.48 -2.87
C THR A 435 -27.54 28.18 -1.55
N PHE A 436 -26.51 28.35 -0.74
CA PHE A 436 -26.54 29.06 0.54
C PHE A 436 -25.30 29.94 0.73
N THR A 437 -25.39 30.92 1.62
CA THR A 437 -24.30 31.84 1.91
C THR A 437 -23.75 31.56 3.33
N ILE A 438 -22.45 31.58 3.45
CA ILE A 438 -21.73 31.44 4.74
C ILE A 438 -20.99 32.76 4.98
N GLY A 439 -20.93 33.19 6.23
CA GLY A 439 -20.05 34.28 6.65
C GLY A 439 -20.70 35.61 6.89
N GLU A 440 -22.03 35.75 6.76
CA GLU A 440 -22.72 37.02 7.05
C GLU A 440 -22.51 37.52 8.50
N ASP A 441 -22.21 36.58 9.41
CA ASP A 441 -21.97 36.80 10.85
C ASP A 441 -20.51 36.64 11.25
N MET A 442 -19.56 36.50 10.31
CA MET A 442 -18.14 36.22 10.59
C MET A 442 -17.27 37.47 10.62
N ASN A 443 -16.28 37.45 11.52
CA ASN A 443 -15.20 38.41 11.55
C ASN A 443 -13.98 37.91 10.77
N PHE A 444 -13.01 38.77 10.57
CA PHE A 444 -11.77 38.43 9.92
C PHE A 444 -11.04 37.33 10.71
N ASN A 445 -10.62 36.28 10.05
CA ASN A 445 -10.02 35.03 10.57
C ASN A 445 -10.98 34.06 11.30
N ASP A 446 -12.26 34.29 11.29
CA ASP A 446 -13.21 33.29 11.78
C ASP A 446 -13.26 32.09 10.81
N THR A 447 -13.65 30.94 11.34
CA THR A 447 -13.89 29.72 10.58
C THR A 447 -15.30 29.21 10.84
N LYS A 448 -15.92 28.65 9.82
CA LYS A 448 -17.19 27.96 9.93
C LYS A 448 -17.06 26.57 9.31
N THR A 449 -17.58 25.59 9.98
CA THR A 449 -17.66 24.21 9.46
C THR A 449 -19.03 23.96 8.86
N VAL A 450 -19.06 23.35 7.69
CA VAL A 450 -20.28 22.77 7.10
C VAL A 450 -20.18 21.25 7.22
N THR A 451 -21.12 20.67 7.93
CA THR A 451 -21.27 19.22 8.03
C THR A 451 -22.42 18.78 7.14
N TRP A 452 -22.31 17.64 6.54
CA TRP A 452 -23.37 17.07 5.70
C TRP A 452 -23.50 15.55 5.93
N SER A 453 -24.66 15.03 5.58
CA SER A 453 -24.94 13.59 5.55
C SER A 453 -25.77 13.25 4.32
N VAL A 454 -25.59 12.04 3.81
CA VAL A 454 -26.39 11.47 2.73
C VAL A 454 -26.67 10.00 3.05
N THR A 455 -27.86 9.53 2.73
CA THR A 455 -28.28 8.14 2.95
C THR A 455 -28.61 7.50 1.60
N SER A 456 -28.07 6.30 1.37
CA SER A 456 -28.34 5.50 0.18
C SER A 456 -29.69 4.80 0.22
N SER A 457 -30.11 4.21 -0.90
CA SER A 457 -31.32 3.38 -0.98
C SER A 457 -31.27 2.14 -0.07
N GLU A 458 -30.07 1.72 0.34
CA GLU A 458 -29.89 0.63 1.32
C GLU A 458 -29.92 1.11 2.78
N GLY A 459 -30.18 2.36 3.04
CA GLY A 459 -30.19 2.92 4.38
C GLY A 459 -28.80 3.14 5.00
N LYS A 460 -27.73 3.03 4.22
CA LYS A 460 -26.36 3.34 4.65
C LYS A 460 -26.16 4.86 4.66
N GLU A 461 -25.55 5.38 5.72
CA GLU A 461 -25.30 6.81 5.90
C GLU A 461 -23.81 7.13 5.71
N LYS A 462 -23.55 8.21 4.98
CA LYS A 462 -22.23 8.82 4.82
C LYS A 462 -22.27 10.26 5.29
N THR A 463 -21.30 10.66 6.08
CA THR A 463 -21.15 12.03 6.57
C THR A 463 -19.82 12.63 6.15
N GLY A 464 -19.80 13.95 6.00
CA GLY A 464 -18.58 14.70 5.72
C GLY A 464 -18.64 16.09 6.34
N LYS A 465 -17.49 16.75 6.33
CA LYS A 465 -17.37 18.15 6.76
C LYS A 465 -16.31 18.88 5.97
N VAL A 466 -16.51 20.15 5.79
CA VAL A 466 -15.55 21.09 5.17
C VAL A 466 -15.45 22.35 6.04
#